data_0b3ae57ab4bd1df7e0d8ca8178feeb83
#
_entry.id   0b3ae57ab4bd1df7e0d8ca8178feeb83
#
_cell.length_a   1.000
_cell.length_b   1.000
_cell.length_c   1.000
_cell.angle_alpha   90.00
_cell.angle_beta   90.00
_cell.angle_gamma   90.00
#
_symmetry.space_group_name_H-M   'P 1'
#
loop_
_entity.id
_entity.type
_entity.pdbx_description
1 polymer ?
#
loop_
_entity_poly.entity_id
_entity_poly.type
_entity_poly.pdbx_seq_one_letter_code
_entity_poly.pdbx_strand_id
1 'polypeptide(L)'
;MAATTAVPSWTGDWKETAMKTILMTDPVRFQRMTSHDLRETFLIDGLYQPGEIKMAYVDLDRAVVGMAVPTESPIALPTSPELRAAFFTERREIGVLNVGGSCSVSIGSSSYELENLDVIYIGRGIPDVRFESRSKDSPAILYLLSYPAHGSYPVALVRKAEAQPTELGDSKSCNRRTVYKYIYAGGAKSCQLVMGVTHLHDGSVWNTMPAHTHMRRSEVYFYFDVADGTRIFHLMGPADETRHLVLGNRECVVSPGWSIHAGVGTQAYKFCWGMGGENQDYADMDMVPIERMR
;
A
#
# COMPACT_ATOMS: atom_id res chain seq x y z
N MET A 1 -9.20 -44.31 29.92
CA MET A 1 -8.39 -43.14 30.26
C MET A 1 -8.26 -42.32 28.99
N ALA A 2 -9.01 -41.22 28.91
CA ALA A 2 -8.98 -40.33 27.75
C ALA A 2 -7.84 -39.31 27.97
N ALA A 3 -6.91 -39.26 27.02
CA ALA A 3 -5.82 -38.29 27.03
C ALA A 3 -6.40 -36.91 26.65
N THR A 4 -6.41 -36.00 27.60
CA THR A 4 -6.72 -34.58 27.38
C THR A 4 -5.53 -33.96 26.63
N THR A 5 -5.69 -33.69 25.36
CA THR A 5 -4.75 -32.89 24.59
C THR A 5 -4.88 -31.44 25.05
N ALA A 6 -3.85 -30.92 25.73
CA ALA A 6 -3.77 -29.54 26.11
C ALA A 6 -3.72 -28.66 24.88
N VAL A 7 -4.62 -27.67 24.80
CA VAL A 7 -4.58 -26.60 23.80
C VAL A 7 -3.34 -25.75 24.11
N PRO A 8 -2.46 -25.49 23.14
CA PRO A 8 -1.31 -24.64 23.38
C PRO A 8 -1.75 -23.23 23.81
N SER A 9 -1.28 -22.77 24.97
CA SER A 9 -1.48 -21.38 25.40
C SER A 9 -0.72 -20.44 24.46
N TRP A 10 -1.40 -19.44 23.92
CA TRP A 10 -0.85 -18.39 23.07
C TRP A 10 -0.08 -17.30 23.86
N THR A 11 0.56 -17.66 24.96
CA THR A 11 1.47 -16.78 25.71
C THR A 11 2.91 -16.98 25.22
N GLY A 12 3.18 -16.60 23.96
CA GLY A 12 4.56 -16.51 23.47
C GLY A 12 5.07 -15.09 23.70
N ASP A 13 6.29 -14.96 24.26
CA ASP A 13 7.05 -13.72 24.28
C ASP A 13 7.10 -13.14 22.85
N TRP A 14 6.36 -12.08 22.61
CA TRP A 14 6.40 -11.32 21.36
C TRP A 14 7.74 -10.59 21.31
N LYS A 15 8.72 -11.19 20.66
CA LYS A 15 10.00 -10.54 20.38
C LYS A 15 9.79 -9.31 19.51
N GLU A 16 10.60 -8.28 19.73
CA GLU A 16 10.62 -6.95 19.09
C GLU A 16 10.57 -6.89 17.55
N THR A 17 10.48 -8.02 16.85
CA THR A 17 10.47 -8.14 15.39
C THR A 17 9.14 -8.56 14.77
N ALA A 18 8.07 -8.69 15.56
CA ALA A 18 6.75 -9.03 15.05
C ALA A 18 6.11 -7.83 14.34
N MET A 19 5.44 -8.08 13.19
CA MET A 19 4.66 -7.04 12.52
C MET A 19 3.45 -6.62 13.37
N LYS A 20 3.11 -5.32 13.38
CA LYS A 20 1.82 -4.89 13.91
C LYS A 20 0.71 -5.59 13.13
N THR A 21 -0.16 -6.33 13.80
CA THR A 21 -1.33 -6.97 13.17
C THR A 21 -2.54 -6.05 13.31
N ILE A 22 -3.19 -5.74 12.19
CA ILE A 22 -4.37 -4.90 12.11
C ILE A 22 -5.54 -5.78 11.69
N LEU A 23 -6.58 -5.79 12.51
CA LEU A 23 -7.83 -6.52 12.27
C LEU A 23 -8.89 -5.54 11.76
N MET A 24 -9.43 -5.81 10.56
CA MET A 24 -10.46 -4.97 9.96
C MET A 24 -11.82 -5.15 10.62
N THR A 25 -12.67 -4.18 10.41
CA THR A 25 -14.04 -4.18 10.92
C THR A 25 -15.07 -4.26 9.79
N ASP A 26 -16.32 -4.55 10.16
CA ASP A 26 -17.47 -4.58 9.29
C ASP A 26 -18.22 -3.23 9.25
N PRO A 27 -19.13 -3.01 8.25
CA PRO A 27 -19.85 -1.74 8.11
C PRO A 27 -20.75 -1.39 9.32
N VAL A 28 -21.22 -2.39 10.07
CA VAL A 28 -22.12 -2.15 11.23
C VAL A 28 -21.34 -1.56 12.41
N ARG A 29 -20.15 -2.11 12.67
CA ARG A 29 -19.26 -1.57 13.71
C ARG A 29 -18.71 -0.21 13.31
N PHE A 30 -18.35 -0.04 12.04
CA PHE A 30 -17.84 1.22 11.49
C PHE A 30 -18.71 2.43 11.87
N GLN A 31 -20.04 2.30 11.80
CA GLN A 31 -20.98 3.38 12.14
C GLN A 31 -20.84 3.91 13.58
N ARG A 32 -20.30 3.11 14.49
CA ARG A 32 -20.19 3.43 15.92
C ARG A 32 -18.75 3.77 16.34
N MET A 33 -17.79 3.71 15.41
CA MET A 33 -16.38 3.97 15.71
C MET A 33 -16.15 5.45 16.00
N THR A 34 -15.35 5.72 17.01
CA THR A 34 -14.78 7.05 17.25
C THR A 34 -13.68 7.35 16.24
N SER A 35 -13.23 8.61 16.16
CA SER A 35 -12.07 8.94 15.34
C SER A 35 -10.80 8.20 15.76
N HIS A 36 -10.67 7.86 17.05
CA HIS A 36 -9.57 7.04 17.55
C HIS A 36 -9.67 5.62 17.01
N ASP A 37 -10.84 4.98 17.12
CA ASP A 37 -11.07 3.62 16.61
C ASP A 37 -10.82 3.52 15.10
N LEU A 38 -11.25 4.54 14.32
CA LEU A 38 -10.99 4.61 12.89
C LEU A 38 -9.50 4.64 12.59
N ARG A 39 -8.73 5.44 13.32
CA ARG A 39 -7.27 5.52 13.16
C ARG A 39 -6.60 4.20 13.50
N GLU A 40 -6.95 3.57 14.61
CA GLU A 40 -6.37 2.27 15.03
C GLU A 40 -6.69 1.13 14.04
N THR A 41 -7.84 1.20 13.36
CA THR A 41 -8.30 0.14 12.46
C THR A 41 -7.85 0.34 11.01
N PHE A 42 -7.87 1.56 10.50
CA PHE A 42 -7.70 1.80 9.05
C PHE A 42 -6.42 2.57 8.70
N LEU A 43 -5.80 3.26 9.66
CA LEU A 43 -4.57 4.01 9.42
C LEU A 43 -3.34 3.17 9.75
N ILE A 44 -2.37 3.20 8.85
CA ILE A 44 -1.02 2.68 9.10
C ILE A 44 -0.07 3.86 9.03
N ASP A 45 0.48 4.23 10.17
CA ASP A 45 1.48 5.26 10.35
C ASP A 45 2.77 4.69 10.96
N GLY A 46 3.78 5.52 11.15
CA GLY A 46 5.04 5.13 11.81
C GLY A 46 5.91 4.15 11.02
N LEU A 47 5.64 3.93 9.72
CA LEU A 47 6.44 3.04 8.88
C LEU A 47 7.79 3.64 8.47
N TYR A 48 7.91 4.97 8.44
CA TYR A 48 9.15 5.64 8.07
C TYR A 48 10.16 5.61 9.22
N GLN A 49 11.21 4.80 9.07
CA GLN A 49 12.32 4.71 10.03
C GLN A 49 13.63 4.53 9.28
N PRO A 50 14.52 5.55 9.27
CA PRO A 50 15.84 5.44 8.64
C PRO A 50 16.65 4.25 9.17
N GLY A 51 17.25 3.49 8.27
CA GLY A 51 18.03 2.29 8.58
C GLY A 51 17.21 1.02 8.83
N GLU A 52 15.88 1.06 8.68
CA GLU A 52 15.02 -0.08 9.04
C GLU A 52 13.99 -0.42 7.95
N ILE A 53 13.40 -1.61 8.10
CA ILE A 53 12.14 -2.00 7.44
C ILE A 53 11.08 -2.12 8.51
N LYS A 54 9.99 -1.35 8.38
CA LYS A 54 8.80 -1.46 9.21
C LYS A 54 7.65 -1.99 8.36
N MET A 55 6.89 -2.94 8.91
CA MET A 55 5.76 -3.56 8.22
C MET A 55 4.59 -3.76 9.17
N ALA A 56 3.37 -3.73 8.62
CA ALA A 56 2.14 -4.12 9.27
C ALA A 56 1.46 -5.24 8.47
N TYR A 57 0.94 -6.23 9.18
CA TYR A 57 0.08 -7.27 8.62
C TYR A 57 -1.38 -6.87 8.79
N VAL A 58 -2.15 -6.91 7.73
CA VAL A 58 -3.59 -6.61 7.69
C VAL A 58 -4.32 -7.91 7.37
N ASP A 59 -5.32 -8.27 8.18
CA ASP A 59 -6.10 -9.51 7.97
C ASP A 59 -6.95 -9.46 6.68
N LEU A 60 -7.35 -8.26 6.27
CA LEU A 60 -8.05 -8.05 5.00
C LEU A 60 -7.14 -8.42 3.82
N ASP A 61 -7.58 -9.39 3.03
CA ASP A 61 -6.81 -10.00 1.93
C ASP A 61 -5.39 -10.44 2.33
N ARG A 62 -5.11 -10.50 3.65
CA ARG A 62 -3.80 -10.85 4.21
C ARG A 62 -2.68 -9.98 3.65
N ALA A 63 -2.98 -8.69 3.48
CA ALA A 63 -2.01 -7.72 2.97
C ALA A 63 -0.84 -7.53 3.95
N VAL A 64 0.32 -7.21 3.43
CA VAL A 64 1.43 -6.62 4.20
C VAL A 64 1.75 -5.28 3.58
N VAL A 65 1.72 -4.25 4.42
CA VAL A 65 2.06 -2.87 4.06
C VAL A 65 3.32 -2.48 4.80
N GLY A 66 4.29 -1.91 4.13
CA GLY A 66 5.56 -1.59 4.78
C GLY A 66 6.34 -0.48 4.11
N MET A 67 7.45 -0.15 4.75
CA MET A 67 8.43 0.79 4.23
C MET A 67 9.85 0.34 4.59
N ALA A 68 10.75 0.39 3.60
CA ALA A 68 12.17 0.17 3.79
C ALA A 68 12.92 1.48 3.51
N VAL A 69 13.82 1.87 4.43
CA VAL A 69 14.61 3.09 4.31
C VAL A 69 16.09 2.74 4.54
N PRO A 70 16.77 2.09 3.58
CA PRO A 70 18.19 1.79 3.71
C PRO A 70 19.02 3.08 3.77
N THR A 71 20.00 3.15 4.67
CA THR A 71 20.90 4.30 4.87
C THR A 71 22.35 3.90 4.67
N GLU A 72 23.04 3.45 5.74
CA GLU A 72 24.48 3.16 5.73
C GLU A 72 24.81 1.79 5.12
N SER A 73 23.86 0.85 5.14
CA SER A 73 24.08 -0.53 4.66
C SER A 73 22.83 -1.10 4.01
N PRO A 74 22.99 -2.11 3.13
CA PRO A 74 21.86 -2.81 2.56
C PRO A 74 20.99 -3.47 3.62
N ILE A 75 19.67 -3.45 3.42
CA ILE A 75 18.69 -4.08 4.31
C ILE A 75 18.06 -5.27 3.57
N ALA A 76 18.09 -6.46 4.17
CA ALA A 76 17.39 -7.62 3.65
C ALA A 76 15.90 -7.55 3.99
N LEU A 77 15.04 -7.96 3.03
CA LEU A 77 13.61 -8.11 3.27
C LEU A 77 13.37 -9.27 4.24
N PRO A 78 12.95 -9.00 5.49
CA PRO A 78 12.80 -10.06 6.48
C PRO A 78 11.49 -10.82 6.29
N THR A 79 11.47 -12.08 6.70
CA THR A 79 10.20 -12.76 7.00
C THR A 79 9.76 -12.48 8.43
N SER A 80 8.56 -12.92 8.79
CA SER A 80 7.98 -12.68 10.12
C SER A 80 7.16 -13.91 10.56
N PRO A 81 7.02 -14.16 11.87
CA PRO A 81 6.24 -15.27 12.41
C PRO A 81 4.80 -15.33 11.89
N GLU A 82 4.17 -14.20 11.63
CA GLU A 82 2.80 -14.12 11.09
C GLU A 82 2.68 -14.76 9.71
N LEU A 83 3.76 -14.72 8.92
CA LEU A 83 3.76 -15.28 7.56
C LEU A 83 4.01 -16.81 7.52
N ARG A 84 4.58 -17.39 8.59
CA ARG A 84 4.93 -18.82 8.64
C ARG A 84 5.68 -19.29 7.39
N ALA A 85 6.64 -18.50 6.93
CA ALA A 85 7.40 -18.70 5.71
C ALA A 85 8.90 -18.63 5.97
N ALA A 86 9.70 -19.41 5.22
CA ALA A 86 11.17 -19.40 5.36
C ALA A 86 11.78 -18.09 4.86
N PHE A 87 11.14 -17.44 3.89
CA PHE A 87 11.48 -16.10 3.39
C PHE A 87 10.20 -15.38 2.96
N PHE A 88 10.26 -14.05 2.88
CA PHE A 88 9.06 -13.21 2.71
C PHE A 88 8.17 -13.61 1.53
N THR A 89 8.75 -13.80 0.36
CA THR A 89 8.03 -14.09 -0.89
C THR A 89 7.73 -15.56 -1.14
N GLU A 90 7.98 -16.48 -0.16
CA GLU A 90 7.71 -17.91 -0.34
C GLU A 90 6.29 -18.20 -0.84
N ARG A 91 5.30 -17.46 -0.34
CA ARG A 91 3.86 -17.61 -0.67
C ARG A 91 3.20 -16.30 -1.06
N ARG A 92 3.98 -15.26 -1.29
CA ARG A 92 3.51 -13.89 -1.51
C ARG A 92 4.21 -13.26 -2.70
N GLU A 93 3.55 -12.30 -3.30
CA GLU A 93 4.13 -11.34 -4.24
C GLU A 93 4.24 -9.98 -3.58
N ILE A 94 5.11 -9.13 -4.08
CA ILE A 94 5.33 -7.79 -3.55
C ILE A 94 5.59 -6.78 -4.67
N GLY A 95 4.96 -5.61 -4.58
CA GLY A 95 5.30 -4.40 -5.31
C GLY A 95 6.10 -3.47 -4.42
N VAL A 96 7.18 -2.92 -4.96
CA VAL A 96 8.08 -1.98 -4.27
C VAL A 96 8.14 -0.70 -5.09
N LEU A 97 7.62 0.39 -4.54
CA LEU A 97 7.67 1.73 -5.14
C LEU A 97 8.74 2.57 -4.44
N ASN A 98 9.68 3.12 -5.21
CA ASN A 98 10.65 4.07 -4.67
C ASN A 98 10.09 5.51 -4.69
N VAL A 99 9.95 6.14 -3.52
CA VAL A 99 9.54 7.54 -3.38
C VAL A 99 10.65 8.43 -2.80
N GLY A 100 11.86 7.89 -2.69
CA GLY A 100 13.05 8.59 -2.17
C GLY A 100 14.14 8.77 -3.22
N GLY A 101 15.38 8.77 -2.77
CA GLY A 101 16.58 8.80 -3.62
C GLY A 101 16.79 7.50 -4.38
N SER A 102 17.73 7.50 -5.34
CA SER A 102 18.07 6.32 -6.15
C SER A 102 18.58 5.16 -5.31
N CYS A 103 18.26 3.94 -5.72
CA CYS A 103 18.64 2.73 -5.00
C CYS A 103 18.86 1.54 -5.92
N SER A 104 19.47 0.48 -5.37
CA SER A 104 19.47 -0.84 -5.99
C SER A 104 18.62 -1.83 -5.18
N VAL A 105 17.96 -2.72 -5.91
CA VAL A 105 17.29 -3.90 -5.36
C VAL A 105 18.02 -5.14 -5.86
N SER A 106 18.69 -5.83 -4.96
CA SER A 106 19.39 -7.08 -5.27
C SER A 106 18.47 -8.27 -5.02
N ILE A 107 18.41 -9.20 -5.99
CA ILE A 107 17.60 -10.43 -5.94
C ILE A 107 18.50 -11.59 -6.39
N GLY A 108 18.98 -12.38 -5.44
CA GLY A 108 20.00 -13.38 -5.74
C GLY A 108 21.24 -12.74 -6.37
N SER A 109 21.60 -13.14 -7.60
CA SER A 109 22.73 -12.58 -8.36
C SER A 109 22.37 -11.37 -9.24
N SER A 110 21.09 -11.00 -9.35
CA SER A 110 20.64 -9.88 -10.18
C SER A 110 20.52 -8.62 -9.35
N SER A 111 20.77 -7.45 -9.99
CA SER A 111 20.59 -6.13 -9.39
C SER A 111 19.76 -5.25 -10.30
N TYR A 112 18.83 -4.51 -9.71
CA TYR A 112 17.89 -3.61 -10.38
C TYR A 112 18.05 -2.21 -9.81
N GLU A 113 18.38 -1.23 -10.67
CA GLU A 113 18.46 0.17 -10.27
C GLU A 113 17.09 0.83 -10.34
N LEU A 114 16.66 1.47 -9.25
CA LEU A 114 15.40 2.19 -9.15
C LEU A 114 15.65 3.68 -8.91
N GLU A 115 15.08 4.50 -9.77
CA GLU A 115 14.96 5.94 -9.58
C GLU A 115 13.65 6.29 -8.85
N ASN A 116 13.48 7.57 -8.51
CA ASN A 116 12.24 8.05 -7.90
C ASN A 116 11.02 7.76 -8.79
N LEU A 117 10.00 7.17 -8.21
CA LEU A 117 8.76 6.71 -8.84
C LEU A 117 8.93 5.51 -9.79
N ASP A 118 10.05 4.79 -9.76
CA ASP A 118 10.13 3.47 -10.36
C ASP A 118 9.51 2.41 -9.43
N VAL A 119 8.96 1.35 -10.02
CA VAL A 119 8.37 0.23 -9.30
C VAL A 119 9.02 -1.07 -9.73
N ILE A 120 9.39 -1.91 -8.76
CA ILE A 120 9.78 -3.30 -9.05
C ILE A 120 8.72 -4.25 -8.46
N TYR A 121 8.28 -5.18 -9.29
CA TYR A 121 7.46 -6.33 -8.88
C TYR A 121 8.35 -7.53 -8.65
N ILE A 122 8.14 -8.22 -7.53
CA ILE A 122 8.85 -9.46 -7.17
C ILE A 122 7.80 -10.53 -6.91
N GLY A 123 7.83 -11.58 -7.72
CA GLY A 123 6.86 -12.67 -7.67
C GLY A 123 7.08 -13.64 -6.53
N ARG A 124 6.13 -14.53 -6.35
CA ARG A 124 6.18 -15.62 -5.38
C ARG A 124 7.38 -16.55 -5.63
N GLY A 125 7.99 -17.00 -4.55
CA GLY A 125 9.06 -18.02 -4.56
C GLY A 125 10.46 -17.47 -4.80
N ILE A 126 10.66 -16.16 -4.78
CA ILE A 126 11.94 -15.49 -5.03
C ILE A 126 12.58 -15.09 -3.70
N PRO A 127 13.64 -15.79 -3.23
CA PRO A 127 14.34 -15.47 -1.98
C PRO A 127 15.34 -14.33 -2.15
N ASP A 128 16.01 -13.95 -1.05
CA ASP A 128 17.19 -13.08 -0.99
C ASP A 128 17.00 -11.69 -1.65
N VAL A 129 15.98 -10.98 -1.24
CA VAL A 129 15.73 -9.60 -1.64
C VAL A 129 16.43 -8.65 -0.68
N ARG A 130 17.21 -7.70 -1.22
CA ARG A 130 17.91 -6.66 -0.45
C ARG A 130 17.73 -5.30 -1.09
N PHE A 131 17.69 -4.28 -0.27
CA PHE A 131 17.53 -2.86 -0.66
C PHE A 131 18.77 -2.06 -0.23
N GLU A 132 19.29 -1.24 -1.12
CA GLU A 132 20.47 -0.40 -0.84
C GLU A 132 20.31 0.98 -1.46
N SER A 133 20.46 2.04 -0.67
CA SER A 133 20.48 3.41 -1.16
C SER A 133 21.78 3.73 -1.87
N ARG A 134 21.73 4.53 -2.92
CA ARG A 134 22.92 5.05 -3.60
C ARG A 134 23.61 6.16 -2.83
N SER A 135 22.88 6.86 -1.96
CA SER A 135 23.39 7.91 -1.10
C SER A 135 22.69 7.87 0.25
N LYS A 136 23.45 7.97 1.35
CA LYS A 136 22.91 8.11 2.70
C LYS A 136 22.29 9.49 2.96
N ASP A 137 22.77 10.51 2.26
CA ASP A 137 22.27 11.88 2.41
C ASP A 137 20.93 12.10 1.67
N SER A 138 20.61 11.21 0.73
CA SER A 138 19.33 11.14 0.05
C SER A 138 18.90 9.66 -0.04
N PRO A 139 18.47 9.06 1.07
CA PRO A 139 18.17 7.64 1.10
C PRO A 139 16.94 7.31 0.26
N ALA A 140 16.91 6.08 -0.24
CA ALA A 140 15.69 5.52 -0.82
C ALA A 140 14.59 5.41 0.25
N ILE A 141 13.38 5.61 -0.17
CA ILE A 141 12.18 5.38 0.64
C ILE A 141 11.30 4.44 -0.18
N LEU A 142 11.30 3.17 0.20
CA LEU A 142 10.67 2.11 -0.56
C LEU A 142 9.35 1.74 0.10
N TYR A 143 8.23 2.10 -0.50
CA TYR A 143 6.91 1.62 -0.11
C TYR A 143 6.71 0.18 -0.57
N LEU A 144 6.27 -0.68 0.32
CA LEU A 144 6.10 -2.11 0.13
C LEU A 144 4.61 -2.47 0.26
N LEU A 145 4.04 -3.12 -0.77
CA LEU A 145 2.69 -3.68 -0.71
C LEU A 145 2.73 -5.11 -1.21
N SER A 146 2.24 -6.04 -0.40
CA SER A 146 2.31 -7.47 -0.68
C SER A 146 1.01 -8.18 -0.37
N TYR A 147 0.67 -9.15 -1.22
CA TYR A 147 -0.47 -10.05 -1.06
C TYR A 147 -0.05 -11.52 -1.20
N PRO A 148 -0.81 -12.49 -0.66
CA PRO A 148 -0.60 -13.90 -0.97
C PRO A 148 -0.68 -14.15 -2.48
N ALA A 149 0.12 -15.07 -2.99
CA ALA A 149 0.14 -15.40 -4.41
C ALA A 149 0.03 -16.92 -4.62
N HIS A 150 -0.90 -17.35 -5.48
CA HIS A 150 -1.07 -18.75 -5.87
C HIS A 150 -0.31 -19.08 -7.15
N GLY A 151 0.01 -18.07 -7.98
CA GLY A 151 0.85 -18.17 -9.16
C GLY A 151 2.20 -17.48 -8.96
N SER A 152 3.20 -17.85 -9.75
CA SER A 152 4.52 -17.21 -9.79
C SER A 152 4.67 -16.44 -11.09
N TYR A 153 5.14 -15.22 -10.99
CA TYR A 153 5.43 -14.33 -12.11
C TYR A 153 6.88 -13.84 -12.00
N PRO A 154 7.56 -13.54 -13.10
CA PRO A 154 8.93 -13.07 -13.09
C PRO A 154 9.06 -11.69 -12.43
N VAL A 155 10.27 -11.38 -11.96
CA VAL A 155 10.61 -10.00 -11.55
C VAL A 155 10.41 -9.06 -12.73
N ALA A 156 9.78 -7.92 -12.47
CA ALA A 156 9.56 -6.88 -13.47
C ALA A 156 9.86 -5.50 -12.88
N LEU A 157 10.86 -4.83 -13.42
CA LEU A 157 11.12 -3.42 -13.15
C LEU A 157 10.33 -2.59 -14.18
N VAL A 158 9.51 -1.66 -13.69
CA VAL A 158 8.75 -0.72 -14.51
C VAL A 158 9.23 0.69 -14.17
N ARG A 159 9.85 1.34 -15.12
CA ARG A 159 10.29 2.72 -14.99
C ARG A 159 9.08 3.66 -14.99
N LYS A 160 9.18 4.79 -14.30
CA LYS A 160 8.15 5.83 -14.35
C LYS A 160 7.76 6.20 -15.79
N ALA A 161 8.75 6.33 -16.67
CA ALA A 161 8.53 6.67 -18.07
C ALA A 161 7.75 5.59 -18.86
N GLU A 162 7.77 4.34 -18.39
CA GLU A 162 7.12 3.18 -19.02
C GLU A 162 5.70 2.95 -18.48
N ALA A 163 5.34 3.61 -17.37
CA ALA A 163 4.09 3.41 -16.64
C ALA A 163 2.84 4.01 -17.32
N GLN A 164 2.91 4.31 -18.62
CA GLN A 164 1.81 4.80 -19.45
C GLN A 164 1.00 5.94 -18.79
N PRO A 165 1.60 7.12 -18.57
CA PRO A 165 0.94 8.23 -17.90
C PRO A 165 -0.35 8.63 -18.63
N THR A 166 -1.44 8.80 -17.86
CA THR A 166 -2.75 9.22 -18.37
C THR A 166 -3.17 10.49 -17.64
N GLU A 167 -3.36 11.57 -18.38
CA GLU A 167 -3.89 12.83 -17.84
C GLU A 167 -5.40 12.73 -17.63
N LEU A 168 -5.88 13.07 -16.45
CA LEU A 168 -7.30 13.03 -16.07
C LEU A 168 -7.69 14.29 -15.31
N GLY A 169 -9.00 14.58 -15.35
CA GLY A 169 -9.59 15.70 -14.63
C GLY A 169 -9.32 17.05 -15.25
N ASP A 170 -9.71 18.10 -14.57
CA ASP A 170 -9.57 19.49 -15.02
C ASP A 170 -9.38 20.45 -13.83
N SER A 171 -8.98 21.69 -14.12
CA SER A 171 -8.75 22.71 -13.10
C SER A 171 -10.05 23.23 -12.45
N LYS A 172 -11.19 23.19 -13.15
CA LYS A 172 -12.48 23.65 -12.62
C LYS A 172 -12.97 22.72 -11.50
N SER A 173 -12.69 21.41 -11.65
CA SER A 173 -13.02 20.40 -10.66
C SER A 173 -11.92 20.22 -9.60
N CYS A 174 -10.82 20.98 -9.66
CA CYS A 174 -9.68 20.87 -8.75
C CYS A 174 -9.13 19.42 -8.65
N ASN A 175 -9.15 18.66 -9.74
CA ASN A 175 -8.78 17.25 -9.77
C ASN A 175 -7.88 16.86 -10.96
N ARG A 176 -7.22 17.85 -11.60
CA ARG A 176 -6.27 17.57 -12.67
C ARG A 176 -5.10 16.76 -12.11
N ARG A 177 -4.83 15.61 -12.74
CA ARG A 177 -3.86 14.65 -12.24
C ARG A 177 -3.29 13.76 -13.35
N THR A 178 -2.09 13.23 -13.10
CA THR A 178 -1.49 12.18 -13.93
C THR A 178 -1.57 10.84 -13.19
N VAL A 179 -2.09 9.81 -13.83
CA VAL A 179 -2.16 8.44 -13.32
C VAL A 179 -1.11 7.58 -14.02
N TYR A 180 -0.24 6.95 -13.23
CA TYR A 180 0.78 6.00 -13.66
C TYR A 180 0.36 4.59 -13.24
N LYS A 181 0.25 3.66 -14.20
CA LYS A 181 -0.11 2.26 -13.94
C LYS A 181 1.12 1.37 -14.13
N TYR A 182 1.53 0.70 -13.06
CA TYR A 182 2.75 -0.13 -13.06
C TYR A 182 2.43 -1.62 -13.11
N ILE A 183 1.70 -2.12 -12.12
CA ILE A 183 1.33 -3.53 -11.98
C ILE A 183 -0.16 -3.64 -12.24
N TYR A 184 -0.54 -4.26 -13.35
CA TYR A 184 -1.93 -4.47 -13.78
C TYR A 184 -1.95 -5.41 -14.99
N ALA A 185 -3.14 -5.83 -15.44
CA ALA A 185 -3.29 -6.78 -16.54
C ALA A 185 -2.59 -6.37 -17.85
N GLY A 186 -2.46 -5.07 -18.15
CA GLY A 186 -1.78 -4.53 -19.32
C GLY A 186 -0.30 -4.18 -19.12
N GLY A 187 0.22 -4.25 -17.89
CA GLY A 187 1.59 -3.90 -17.51
C GLY A 187 2.38 -5.07 -16.96
N ALA A 188 3.14 -4.86 -15.88
CA ALA A 188 3.79 -5.94 -15.16
C ALA A 188 2.74 -6.94 -14.64
N LYS A 189 2.96 -8.22 -14.93
CA LYS A 189 2.04 -9.30 -14.54
C LYS A 189 2.23 -9.67 -13.08
N SER A 190 1.14 -9.96 -12.39
CA SER A 190 1.09 -10.35 -10.99
C SER A 190 0.00 -11.42 -10.78
N CYS A 191 -0.07 -12.01 -9.58
CA CYS A 191 -1.14 -12.94 -9.24
C CYS A 191 -2.45 -12.19 -8.93
N GLN A 192 -2.40 -11.20 -8.05
CA GLN A 192 -3.57 -10.38 -7.67
C GLN A 192 -3.24 -8.90 -7.43
N LEU A 193 -1.96 -8.57 -7.21
CA LEU A 193 -1.55 -7.20 -6.92
C LEU A 193 -1.78 -6.30 -8.14
N VAL A 194 -2.49 -5.21 -7.93
CA VAL A 194 -2.59 -4.08 -8.88
C VAL A 194 -2.02 -2.85 -8.18
N MET A 195 -1.13 -2.10 -8.84
CA MET A 195 -0.45 -0.97 -8.23
C MET A 195 -0.19 0.16 -9.22
N GLY A 196 -0.45 1.38 -8.77
CA GLY A 196 -0.13 2.58 -9.51
C GLY A 196 0.02 3.81 -8.64
N VAL A 197 0.37 4.92 -9.26
CA VAL A 197 0.59 6.21 -8.60
C VAL A 197 -0.28 7.27 -9.28
N THR A 198 -0.90 8.11 -8.46
CA THR A 198 -1.57 9.33 -8.93
C THR A 198 -0.81 10.55 -8.40
N HIS A 199 -0.51 11.46 -9.31
CA HIS A 199 0.12 12.74 -9.03
C HIS A 199 -0.88 13.86 -9.32
N LEU A 200 -1.35 14.56 -8.28
CA LEU A 200 -2.19 15.75 -8.42
C LEU A 200 -1.33 16.94 -8.85
N HIS A 201 -1.79 17.65 -9.87
CA HIS A 201 -1.12 18.87 -10.34
C HIS A 201 -1.41 20.05 -9.41
N ASP A 202 -0.55 21.05 -9.45
CA ASP A 202 -0.72 22.28 -8.67
C ASP A 202 -2.12 22.88 -8.86
N GLY A 203 -2.74 23.29 -7.75
CA GLY A 203 -4.13 23.75 -7.70
C GLY A 203 -5.18 22.65 -7.68
N SER A 204 -4.80 21.39 -7.79
CA SER A 204 -5.70 20.24 -7.67
C SER A 204 -5.52 19.57 -6.33
N VAL A 205 -6.62 19.24 -5.68
CA VAL A 205 -6.64 18.72 -4.31
C VAL A 205 -7.49 17.45 -4.16
N TRP A 206 -8.42 17.17 -5.12
CA TRP A 206 -9.30 16.02 -5.09
C TRP A 206 -8.72 14.82 -5.84
N ASN A 207 -8.70 13.67 -5.19
CA ASN A 207 -8.51 12.38 -5.84
C ASN A 207 -9.78 11.53 -5.73
N THR A 208 -9.97 10.63 -6.70
CA THR A 208 -11.03 9.60 -6.69
C THR A 208 -12.42 10.21 -6.40
N MET A 209 -12.70 11.34 -7.03
CA MET A 209 -13.99 12.00 -6.96
C MET A 209 -14.55 12.17 -8.40
N PRO A 210 -15.70 11.58 -8.75
CA PRO A 210 -16.62 10.80 -7.90
C PRO A 210 -15.97 9.56 -7.28
N ALA A 211 -16.45 9.17 -6.08
CA ALA A 211 -15.96 8.02 -5.37
C ALA A 211 -16.51 6.71 -6.00
N HIS A 212 -15.93 5.59 -5.63
CA HIS A 212 -16.39 4.26 -6.03
C HIS A 212 -16.13 3.23 -4.93
N THR A 213 -16.66 2.03 -5.11
CA THR A 213 -16.34 0.85 -4.33
C THR A 213 -15.94 -0.30 -5.26
N HIS A 214 -15.35 -1.34 -4.73
CA HIS A 214 -15.13 -2.60 -5.44
C HIS A 214 -15.11 -3.76 -4.43
N MET A 215 -16.25 -4.41 -4.25
CA MET A 215 -16.43 -5.50 -3.27
C MET A 215 -15.46 -6.67 -3.45
N ARG A 216 -14.92 -6.83 -4.65
CA ARG A 216 -14.02 -7.93 -5.03
C ARG A 216 -12.56 -7.70 -4.63
N ARG A 217 -12.21 -6.51 -4.15
CA ARG A 217 -10.83 -6.11 -3.81
C ARG A 217 -10.81 -5.16 -2.64
N SER A 218 -9.78 -5.27 -1.82
CA SER A 218 -9.37 -4.20 -0.91
C SER A 218 -8.40 -3.26 -1.61
N GLU A 219 -8.27 -2.06 -1.08
CA GLU A 219 -7.31 -1.08 -1.57
C GLU A 219 -6.52 -0.47 -0.43
N VAL A 220 -5.23 -0.21 -0.66
CA VAL A 220 -4.37 0.54 0.25
C VAL A 220 -3.92 1.82 -0.45
N TYR A 221 -4.23 2.96 0.16
CA TYR A 221 -3.70 4.25 -0.23
C TYR A 221 -2.44 4.56 0.59
N PHE A 222 -1.35 4.85 -0.08
CA PHE A 222 -0.14 5.39 0.54
C PHE A 222 0.06 6.83 0.06
N TYR A 223 -0.06 7.79 0.97
CA TYR A 223 0.09 9.21 0.69
C TYR A 223 1.53 9.66 0.87
N PHE A 224 2.09 10.34 -0.12
CA PHE A 224 3.47 10.84 -0.09
C PHE A 224 3.60 12.15 -0.86
N ASP A 225 4.78 12.78 -0.77
CA ASP A 225 5.00 14.15 -1.26
C ASP A 225 3.91 15.12 -0.75
N VAL A 226 3.56 14.94 0.51
CA VAL A 226 2.66 15.83 1.24
C VAL A 226 3.54 16.87 1.94
N ALA A 227 3.43 18.13 1.54
CA ALA A 227 4.25 19.22 2.07
C ALA A 227 4.04 19.42 3.58
N ASP A 228 5.04 19.94 4.27
CA ASP A 228 4.93 20.26 5.69
C ASP A 228 3.76 21.23 5.94
N GLY A 229 3.02 20.98 7.01
CA GLY A 229 1.80 21.75 7.33
C GLY A 229 0.58 21.37 6.50
N THR A 230 0.72 20.57 5.45
CA THR A 230 -0.39 20.05 4.64
C THR A 230 -1.06 18.86 5.32
N ARG A 231 -2.37 18.71 5.12
CA ARG A 231 -3.14 17.54 5.55
C ARG A 231 -4.03 17.04 4.43
N ILE A 232 -4.29 15.73 4.46
CA ILE A 232 -5.22 15.05 3.56
C ILE A 232 -6.38 14.53 4.39
N PHE A 233 -7.59 14.74 3.91
CA PHE A 233 -8.81 14.16 4.46
C PHE A 233 -9.20 13.01 3.56
N HIS A 234 -8.95 11.79 4.02
CA HIS A 234 -9.36 10.58 3.31
C HIS A 234 -10.78 10.23 3.71
N LEU A 235 -11.70 10.30 2.77
CA LEU A 235 -13.09 9.93 2.94
C LEU A 235 -13.24 8.43 2.77
N MET A 236 -13.97 7.79 3.68
CA MET A 236 -14.19 6.35 3.70
C MET A 236 -15.55 5.99 4.31
N GLY A 237 -15.93 4.73 4.21
CA GLY A 237 -17.21 4.22 4.73
C GLY A 237 -18.22 3.90 3.66
N PRO A 238 -19.45 3.47 4.04
CA PRO A 238 -20.60 3.42 3.13
C PRO A 238 -20.87 4.82 2.56
N ALA A 239 -21.35 4.90 1.33
CA ALA A 239 -21.57 6.18 0.67
C ALA A 239 -22.56 7.12 1.39
N ASP A 240 -23.51 6.54 2.11
CA ASP A 240 -24.54 7.26 2.88
C ASP A 240 -24.18 7.47 4.37
N GLU A 241 -22.98 7.05 4.79
CA GLU A 241 -22.47 7.19 6.16
C GLU A 241 -20.95 7.38 6.13
N THR A 242 -20.49 8.44 5.46
CA THR A 242 -19.06 8.67 5.30
C THR A 242 -18.39 9.18 6.57
N ARG A 243 -17.14 8.77 6.76
CA ARG A 243 -16.21 9.27 7.78
C ARG A 243 -14.94 9.74 7.09
N HIS A 244 -14.03 10.32 7.85
CA HIS A 244 -12.74 10.71 7.32
C HIS A 244 -11.60 10.41 8.31
N LEU A 245 -10.42 10.22 7.72
CA LEU A 245 -9.14 10.19 8.42
C LEU A 245 -8.33 11.42 8.01
N VAL A 246 -7.71 12.08 8.97
CA VAL A 246 -6.76 13.17 8.69
C VAL A 246 -5.36 12.61 8.67
N LEU A 247 -4.65 12.81 7.57
CA LEU A 247 -3.38 12.18 7.25
C LEU A 247 -2.29 13.21 6.97
N GLY A 248 -1.06 12.81 7.23
CA GLY A 248 0.16 13.49 6.85
C GLY A 248 0.95 12.74 5.79
N ASN A 249 2.22 13.12 5.65
CA ASN A 249 3.14 12.50 4.71
C ASN A 249 3.55 11.09 5.17
N ARG A 250 3.61 10.14 4.23
CA ARG A 250 4.03 8.75 4.42
C ARG A 250 3.11 7.92 5.31
N GLU A 251 1.83 8.24 5.32
CA GLU A 251 0.79 7.47 5.99
C GLU A 251 -0.06 6.69 4.99
N CYS A 252 -0.59 5.54 5.43
CA CYS A 252 -1.41 4.65 4.60
C CYS A 252 -2.81 4.50 5.17
N VAL A 253 -3.79 4.31 4.29
CA VAL A 253 -5.16 3.92 4.67
C VAL A 253 -5.51 2.61 4.00
N VAL A 254 -6.07 1.69 4.78
CA VAL A 254 -6.64 0.43 4.26
C VAL A 254 -8.13 0.64 4.03
N SER A 255 -8.57 0.44 2.79
CA SER A 255 -9.98 0.56 2.39
C SER A 255 -10.58 -0.81 2.08
N PRO A 256 -11.52 -1.30 2.90
CA PRO A 256 -12.28 -2.52 2.59
C PRO A 256 -13.14 -2.35 1.34
N GLY A 257 -13.47 -3.46 0.67
CA GLY A 257 -14.26 -3.45 -0.56
C GLY A 257 -15.63 -2.77 -0.45
N TRP A 258 -16.23 -2.76 0.75
CA TRP A 258 -17.51 -2.10 1.03
C TRP A 258 -17.39 -0.58 1.23
N SER A 259 -16.18 -0.07 1.40
CA SER A 259 -15.92 1.36 1.69
C SER A 259 -15.65 2.13 0.40
N ILE A 260 -16.24 3.30 0.27
CA ILE A 260 -15.71 4.28 -0.69
C ILE A 260 -14.31 4.71 -0.25
N HIS A 261 -13.52 5.20 -1.19
CA HIS A 261 -12.22 5.79 -0.91
C HIS A 261 -12.01 6.99 -1.84
N ALA A 262 -11.81 8.12 -1.22
CA ALA A 262 -11.54 9.39 -1.90
C ALA A 262 -10.68 10.25 -0.99
N GLY A 263 -10.06 11.29 -1.51
CA GLY A 263 -9.28 12.17 -0.67
C GLY A 263 -9.28 13.61 -1.16
N VAL A 264 -9.13 14.53 -0.21
CA VAL A 264 -8.92 15.95 -0.50
C VAL A 264 -7.78 16.49 0.36
N GLY A 265 -6.81 17.13 -0.28
CA GLY A 265 -5.68 17.76 0.40
C GLY A 265 -5.88 19.24 0.60
N THR A 266 -5.14 19.82 1.54
CA THR A 266 -5.04 21.28 1.66
C THR A 266 -4.10 21.89 0.61
N GLN A 267 -3.32 21.03 -0.09
CA GLN A 267 -2.51 21.33 -1.27
C GLN A 267 -2.44 20.08 -2.15
N ALA A 268 -1.79 20.17 -3.32
CA ALA A 268 -1.51 19.02 -4.17
C ALA A 268 -0.57 18.02 -3.47
N TYR A 269 -0.70 16.75 -3.80
CA TYR A 269 0.04 15.64 -3.21
C TYR A 269 0.14 14.48 -4.21
N LYS A 270 0.87 13.44 -3.84
CA LYS A 270 0.89 12.17 -4.55
C LYS A 270 0.39 11.04 -3.66
N PHE A 271 -0.13 10.02 -4.27
CA PHE A 271 -0.45 8.78 -3.57
C PHE A 271 -0.25 7.56 -4.47
N CYS A 272 0.18 6.47 -3.84
CA CYS A 272 0.13 5.15 -4.44
C CYS A 272 -1.19 4.50 -4.05
N TRP A 273 -1.87 3.93 -5.02
CA TRP A 273 -3.00 3.04 -4.84
C TRP A 273 -2.58 1.63 -5.18
N GLY A 274 -2.92 0.70 -4.30
CA GLY A 274 -2.61 -0.70 -4.48
C GLY A 274 -3.75 -1.57 -4.03
N MET A 275 -4.10 -2.56 -4.83
CA MET A 275 -5.27 -3.43 -4.65
C MET A 275 -4.88 -4.90 -4.67
N GLY A 276 -5.62 -5.71 -3.91
CA GLY A 276 -5.55 -7.17 -3.96
C GLY A 276 -6.92 -7.77 -3.74
N GLY A 277 -7.17 -8.95 -4.28
CA GLY A 277 -8.44 -9.64 -4.18
C GLY A 277 -8.71 -10.61 -5.33
N GLU A 278 -9.95 -10.69 -5.79
CA GLU A 278 -10.36 -11.71 -6.75
C GLU A 278 -9.84 -11.51 -8.17
N ASN A 279 -9.59 -10.26 -8.60
CA ASN A 279 -9.20 -9.99 -9.99
C ASN A 279 -8.19 -8.85 -10.10
N GLN A 280 -7.64 -8.68 -11.30
CA GLN A 280 -6.67 -7.65 -11.67
C GLN A 280 -7.25 -6.61 -12.64
N ASP A 281 -8.57 -6.56 -12.80
CA ASP A 281 -9.20 -5.58 -13.67
C ASP A 281 -9.20 -4.20 -13.00
N TYR A 282 -8.39 -3.29 -13.50
CA TYR A 282 -8.31 -1.92 -13.00
C TYR A 282 -9.65 -1.17 -13.11
N ALA A 283 -10.47 -1.48 -14.11
CA ALA A 283 -11.72 -0.78 -14.38
C ALA A 283 -12.94 -1.37 -13.64
N ASP A 284 -12.74 -2.39 -12.82
CA ASP A 284 -13.78 -3.07 -12.04
C ASP A 284 -14.19 -2.22 -10.81
N MET A 285 -14.94 -1.15 -11.06
CA MET A 285 -15.36 -0.16 -10.07
C MET A 285 -16.88 0.04 -10.10
N ASP A 286 -17.49 0.06 -8.92
CA ASP A 286 -18.90 0.40 -8.73
C ASP A 286 -19.01 1.88 -8.37
N MET A 287 -19.31 2.74 -9.37
CA MET A 287 -19.30 4.20 -9.20
C MET A 287 -20.41 4.67 -8.26
N VAL A 288 -20.07 5.59 -7.38
CA VAL A 288 -21.01 6.23 -6.44
C VAL A 288 -21.31 7.65 -6.93
N PRO A 289 -22.58 7.97 -7.26
CA PRO A 289 -22.97 9.34 -7.56
C PRO A 289 -22.72 10.27 -6.36
N ILE A 290 -22.16 11.45 -6.61
CA ILE A 290 -21.80 12.40 -5.55
C ILE A 290 -23.01 12.75 -4.67
N GLU A 291 -24.21 12.83 -5.25
CA GLU A 291 -25.45 13.16 -4.57
C GLU A 291 -25.88 12.12 -3.53
N ARG A 292 -25.31 10.93 -3.59
CA ARG A 292 -25.53 9.85 -2.60
C ARG A 292 -24.59 9.92 -1.42
N MET A 293 -23.50 10.68 -1.51
CA MET A 293 -22.53 10.76 -0.42
C MET A 293 -23.09 11.64 0.72
N ARG A 294 -23.00 11.11 1.94
CA ARG A 294 -23.48 11.78 3.18
C ARG A 294 -22.48 11.57 4.33
#